data_c70a1f77729d3b3e7c2fe283b69fe309
#
_entry.id   c70a1f77729d3b3e7c2fe283b69fe309
#
_cell.length_a   1.000
_cell.length_b   1.000
_cell.length_c   1.000
_cell.angle_alpha   90.00
_cell.angle_beta   90.00
_cell.angle_gamma   90.00
#
_symmetry.space_group_name_H-M   'P 1'
#
loop_
_entity.id
_entity.type
_entity.pdbx_description
1 polymer ?
#
loop_
_entity_poly.entity_id
_entity_poly.type
_entity_poly.pdbx_seq_one_letter_code
_entity_poly.pdbx_strand_id
1 'polypeptide(L)'
;MYGIILTPLFEYDIIYPKEVDFMKLLIAGSRSITDFDISPYIPKDTDLIICGGARGVDALAEQYADKMKISKYVHRPNYSLYKRGAPIKRNYEMVELCDTVLVFWDEHSRGTKHTIDYVNQIGKPIEIIAVAQ
;
A
#
# COMPACT_ATOMS: atom_id res chain seq x y z
N MET A 1 -37.73 2.98 -14.03
CA MET A 1 -37.69 3.02 -13.89
C MET A 1 -37.22 2.54 -13.79
N TYR A 2 -37.06 2.45 -13.55
CA TYR A 2 -36.84 2.27 -13.43
C TYR A 2 -36.35 1.99 -13.06
N GLY A 3 -36.18 2.02 -13.01
CA GLY A 3 -36.10 2.09 -12.81
C GLY A 3 -35.76 1.63 -12.31
N ILE A 4 -35.95 1.72 -12.13
CA ILE A 4 -35.98 1.63 -11.93
C ILE A 4 -35.60 1.28 -11.50
N ILE A 5 -35.69 1.32 -11.42
CA ILE A 5 -35.62 1.37 -11.26
C ILE A 5 -35.33 1.10 -10.84
N LEU A 6 -35.51 1.09 -10.48
CA LEU A 6 -35.54 1.22 -10.32
C LEU A 6 -35.16 1.21 -9.91
N THR A 7 -35.15 1.32 -9.81
CA THR A 7 -34.82 1.62 -9.63
C THR A 7 -34.28 1.65 -9.29
N PRO A 8 -34.23 1.64 -8.99
CA PRO A 8 -33.75 1.96 -8.79
C PRO A 8 -33.00 1.49 -8.47
N LEU A 9 -32.84 1.26 -8.16
CA LEU A 9 -32.05 0.80 -7.95
C LEU A 9 -31.41 0.23 -8.61
N PHE A 10 -31.33 -0.16 -9.21
CA PHE A 10 -30.80 -0.66 -10.00
C PHE A 10 -29.86 -0.34 -10.90
N GLU A 11 -29.83 0.19 -11.50
CA GLU A 11 -28.95 0.66 -12.53
C GLU A 11 -27.77 1.42 -11.99
N TYR A 12 -27.92 2.00 -10.88
CA TYR A 12 -26.79 2.60 -10.17
C TYR A 12 -25.74 1.61 -9.85
N ASP A 13 -26.16 0.45 -9.46
CA ASP A 13 -25.23 -0.59 -9.08
C ASP A 13 -24.33 -0.97 -10.21
N ILE A 14 -24.85 -0.91 -11.41
CA ILE A 14 -24.07 -1.26 -12.58
C ILE A 14 -22.99 -0.23 -12.84
N ILE A 15 -23.27 1.03 -12.55
CA ILE A 15 -22.35 2.11 -12.86
C ILE A 15 -21.14 2.12 -11.95
N TYR A 16 -21.31 1.71 -10.69
CA TYR A 16 -20.27 1.91 -9.69
C TYR A 16 -19.38 0.71 -9.36
N PRO A 17 -19.55 -0.47 -9.93
CA PRO A 17 -18.69 -1.60 -9.52
C PRO A 17 -17.23 -1.33 -9.72
N LYS A 18 -16.86 -0.56 -10.74
CA LYS A 18 -15.45 -0.26 -10.98
C LYS A 18 -14.81 0.51 -9.85
N GLU A 19 -15.53 1.44 -9.27
CA GLU A 19 -15.00 2.23 -8.16
C GLU A 19 -14.81 1.37 -6.94
N VAL A 20 -15.74 0.46 -6.70
CA VAL A 20 -15.64 -0.46 -5.57
C VAL A 20 -14.42 -1.36 -5.70
N ASP A 21 -14.06 -1.69 -6.93
CA ASP A 21 -12.98 -2.63 -7.18
C ASP A 21 -11.60 -1.98 -7.29
N PHE A 22 -11.53 -0.65 -7.18
CA PHE A 22 -10.26 0.04 -7.28
C PHE A 22 -9.37 -0.33 -6.08
N MET A 23 -8.25 -0.99 -6.37
CA MET A 23 -7.40 -1.59 -5.35
C MET A 23 -6.16 -0.74 -5.09
N LYS A 24 -6.02 -0.25 -3.87
CA LYS A 24 -4.85 0.52 -3.42
C LYS A 24 -4.01 -0.36 -2.51
N LEU A 25 -2.81 -0.70 -2.98
CA LEU A 25 -1.89 -1.57 -2.28
C LEU A 25 -0.75 -0.75 -1.67
N LEU A 26 -0.58 -0.84 -0.37
CA LEU A 26 0.62 -0.30 0.28
C LEU A 26 1.70 -1.37 0.24
N ILE A 27 2.85 -1.02 -0.33
CA ILE A 27 4.04 -1.87 -0.26
C ILE A 27 5.01 -1.19 0.69
N ALA A 28 5.35 -1.87 1.77
CA ALA A 28 6.24 -1.35 2.80
C ALA A 28 7.29 -2.39 3.13
N GLY A 29 8.39 -1.96 3.74
CA GLY A 29 9.38 -2.93 4.15
C GLY A 29 10.71 -2.31 4.54
N SER A 30 11.66 -3.18 4.74
CA SER A 30 12.96 -2.86 5.31
C SER A 30 13.87 -2.16 4.31
N ARG A 31 14.61 -1.17 4.77
CA ARG A 31 15.56 -0.45 3.93
C ARG A 31 16.74 -1.34 3.51
N SER A 32 16.99 -2.40 4.26
CA SER A 32 18.08 -3.33 3.96
C SER A 32 17.80 -4.22 2.76
N ILE A 33 16.54 -4.33 2.35
CA ILE A 33 16.15 -5.23 1.26
C ILE A 33 16.26 -4.45 -0.04
N THR A 34 17.37 -4.65 -0.75
CA THR A 34 17.65 -3.91 -1.99
C THR A 34 17.72 -4.80 -3.23
N ASP A 35 17.82 -6.11 -3.04
CA ASP A 35 17.99 -7.06 -4.14
C ASP A 35 17.05 -8.25 -3.91
N PHE A 36 15.79 -8.03 -4.20
CA PHE A 36 14.77 -9.05 -4.00
C PHE A 36 13.65 -8.83 -5.01
N ASP A 37 13.18 -9.90 -5.61
CA ASP A 37 12.10 -9.81 -6.59
C ASP A 37 10.76 -9.83 -5.89
N ILE A 38 10.13 -8.67 -5.80
CA ILE A 38 8.82 -8.53 -5.14
C ILE A 38 7.66 -8.89 -6.07
N SER A 39 7.90 -9.03 -7.36
CA SER A 39 6.84 -9.15 -8.34
C SER A 39 5.90 -10.34 -8.13
N PRO A 40 6.37 -11.54 -7.72
CA PRO A 40 5.45 -12.67 -7.56
C PRO A 40 4.39 -12.46 -6.48
N TYR A 41 4.61 -11.51 -5.57
CA TYR A 41 3.74 -11.30 -4.42
C TYR A 41 2.69 -10.23 -4.64
N ILE A 42 2.79 -9.48 -5.72
CA ILE A 42 1.90 -8.33 -5.95
C ILE A 42 0.64 -8.80 -6.67
N PRO A 43 -0.54 -8.54 -6.09
CA PRO A 43 -1.80 -8.94 -6.73
C PRO A 43 -1.96 -8.29 -8.11
N LYS A 44 -2.47 -9.06 -9.05
CA LYS A 44 -2.61 -8.58 -10.44
C LYS A 44 -3.67 -7.51 -10.59
N ASP A 45 -4.60 -7.43 -9.66
CA ASP A 45 -5.66 -6.42 -9.68
C ASP A 45 -5.28 -5.12 -8.99
N THR A 46 -4.00 -4.91 -8.72
CA THR A 46 -3.51 -3.69 -8.08
C THR A 46 -3.63 -2.51 -9.05
N ASP A 47 -4.35 -1.47 -8.63
CA ASP A 47 -4.56 -0.27 -9.45
C ASP A 47 -3.65 0.88 -9.04
N LEU A 48 -3.26 0.93 -7.77
CA LEU A 48 -2.40 1.98 -7.26
C LEU A 48 -1.44 1.38 -6.24
N ILE A 49 -0.17 1.70 -6.37
CA ILE A 49 0.85 1.32 -5.40
C ILE A 49 1.19 2.54 -4.55
N ILE A 50 1.08 2.39 -3.24
CA ILE A 50 1.43 3.43 -2.27
C ILE A 50 2.74 2.99 -1.62
N CYS A 51 3.71 3.89 -1.53
CA CYS A 51 4.98 3.61 -0.86
C CYS A 51 5.57 4.90 -0.30
N GLY A 52 6.62 4.77 0.50
CA GLY A 52 7.11 5.88 1.31
C GLY A 52 8.29 6.64 0.77
N GLY A 53 8.88 6.21 -0.33
CA GLY A 53 9.99 6.93 -0.96
C GLY A 53 11.34 6.72 -0.29
N ALA A 54 11.48 5.73 0.60
CA ALA A 54 12.76 5.39 1.20
C ALA A 54 13.56 4.46 0.26
N ARG A 55 14.75 4.08 0.70
CA ARG A 55 15.51 3.07 -0.01
C ARG A 55 14.98 1.68 0.36
N GLY A 56 15.51 0.65 -0.29
CA GLY A 56 15.11 -0.73 -0.01
C GLY A 56 13.77 -1.06 -0.65
N VAL A 57 12.86 -1.62 0.12
CA VAL A 57 11.58 -2.09 -0.41
C VAL A 57 10.80 -0.97 -1.09
N ASP A 58 10.82 0.24 -0.53
CA ASP A 58 10.13 1.36 -1.16
C ASP A 58 10.64 1.63 -2.57
N ALA A 59 11.96 1.56 -2.78
CA ALA A 59 12.55 1.74 -4.10
C ALA A 59 12.14 0.60 -5.05
N LEU A 60 12.11 -0.62 -4.55
CA LEU A 60 11.66 -1.76 -5.35
C LEU A 60 10.21 -1.60 -5.78
N ALA A 61 9.38 -1.08 -4.87
CA ALA A 61 7.97 -0.83 -5.18
C ALA A 61 7.81 0.20 -6.29
N GLU A 62 8.59 1.29 -6.25
CA GLU A 62 8.54 2.30 -7.29
C GLU A 62 8.98 1.73 -8.64
N GLN A 63 10.07 0.96 -8.65
CA GLN A 63 10.57 0.33 -9.85
C GLN A 63 9.54 -0.61 -10.47
N TYR A 64 8.89 -1.40 -9.64
CA TYR A 64 7.85 -2.32 -10.10
C TYR A 64 6.67 -1.54 -10.71
N ALA A 65 6.21 -0.50 -10.03
CA ALA A 65 5.09 0.30 -10.52
C ALA A 65 5.42 0.91 -11.88
N ASP A 66 6.62 1.47 -12.01
CA ASP A 66 7.05 2.09 -13.27
C ASP A 66 7.15 1.05 -14.39
N LYS A 67 7.73 -0.10 -14.11
CA LYS A 67 7.90 -1.16 -15.09
C LYS A 67 6.57 -1.69 -15.58
N MET A 68 5.63 -1.88 -14.67
CA MET A 68 4.32 -2.44 -14.99
C MET A 68 3.30 -1.39 -15.37
N LYS A 69 3.70 -0.11 -15.36
CA LYS A 69 2.83 1.02 -15.69
C LYS A 69 1.61 1.10 -14.80
N ILE A 70 1.83 0.82 -13.51
CA ILE A 70 0.81 0.98 -12.47
C ILE A 70 1.01 2.34 -11.83
N SER A 71 -0.07 3.06 -11.59
CA SER A 71 -0.01 4.34 -10.89
C SER A 71 0.62 4.16 -9.53
N LYS A 72 1.42 5.14 -9.11
CA LYS A 72 2.04 5.10 -7.79
C LYS A 72 1.82 6.42 -7.06
N TYR A 73 1.69 6.33 -5.75
CA TYR A 73 1.66 7.48 -4.86
C TYR A 73 2.79 7.31 -3.85
N VAL A 74 3.78 8.19 -3.95
CA VAL A 74 4.96 8.16 -3.06
C VAL A 74 4.72 9.19 -1.97
N HIS A 75 4.44 8.72 -0.77
CA HIS A 75 4.11 9.58 0.36
C HIS A 75 5.36 9.81 1.21
N ARG A 76 6.04 10.93 0.98
CA ARG A 76 7.29 11.21 1.66
C ARG A 76 7.04 11.79 3.05
N PRO A 77 7.96 11.53 4.00
CA PRO A 77 7.80 12.08 5.34
C PRO A 77 7.94 13.61 5.32
N ASN A 78 7.13 14.27 6.15
CA ASN A 78 7.16 15.73 6.26
C ASN A 78 7.97 16.12 7.49
N TYR A 79 9.28 16.22 7.32
CA TYR A 79 10.18 16.54 8.42
C TYR A 79 9.99 17.96 8.94
N SER A 80 9.54 18.89 8.10
CA SER A 80 9.28 20.25 8.54
C SER A 80 8.22 20.28 9.61
N LEU A 81 7.19 19.46 9.48
CA LEU A 81 6.05 19.46 10.38
C LEU A 81 6.24 18.51 11.56
N TYR A 82 6.75 17.32 11.32
CA TYR A 82 6.77 16.25 12.34
C TYR A 82 8.16 15.92 12.88
N LYS A 83 9.20 16.56 12.36
CA LYS A 83 10.58 16.38 12.83
C LYS A 83 10.97 14.90 12.81
N ARG A 84 11.49 14.39 13.93
CA ARG A 84 11.93 12.99 14.01
C ARG A 84 10.78 12.00 13.86
N GLY A 85 9.58 12.40 14.20
CA GLY A 85 8.40 11.54 14.08
C GLY A 85 7.86 11.43 12.67
N ALA A 86 8.45 12.15 11.70
CA ALA A 86 7.91 12.21 10.36
C ALA A 86 7.80 10.84 9.67
N PRO A 87 8.81 9.95 9.74
CA PRO A 87 8.68 8.65 9.08
C PRO A 87 7.55 7.78 9.66
N ILE A 88 7.39 7.80 10.97
CA ILE A 88 6.33 7.02 11.62
C ILE A 88 4.97 7.60 11.26
N LYS A 89 4.83 8.90 11.31
CA LYS A 89 3.58 9.58 10.95
C LYS A 89 3.22 9.27 9.50
N ARG A 90 4.18 9.34 8.59
CA ARG A 90 3.99 9.00 7.20
C ARG A 90 3.51 7.56 7.03
N ASN A 91 4.10 6.62 7.78
CA ASN A 91 3.71 5.22 7.70
C ASN A 91 2.26 5.02 8.13
N TYR A 92 1.85 5.67 9.20
CA TYR A 92 0.45 5.60 9.65
C TYR A 92 -0.50 6.13 8.59
N GLU A 93 -0.15 7.24 7.99
CA GLU A 93 -0.98 7.85 6.95
C GLU A 93 -1.13 6.94 5.73
N MET A 94 -0.06 6.26 5.33
CA MET A 94 -0.14 5.32 4.22
C MET A 94 -1.03 4.13 4.53
N VAL A 95 -0.95 3.62 5.75
CA VAL A 95 -1.81 2.50 6.17
C VAL A 95 -3.28 2.92 6.13
N GLU A 96 -3.57 4.15 6.52
CA GLU A 96 -4.95 4.65 6.49
C GLU A 96 -5.49 4.82 5.08
N LEU A 97 -4.61 5.12 4.12
CA LEU A 97 -5.02 5.37 2.73
C LEU A 97 -5.25 4.10 1.92
N CYS A 98 -4.59 3.01 2.25
CA CYS A 98 -4.60 1.80 1.42
C CYS A 98 -5.79 0.89 1.72
N ASP A 99 -6.00 -0.07 0.84
CA ASP A 99 -7.00 -1.13 1.05
C ASP A 99 -6.35 -2.37 1.65
N THR A 100 -5.12 -2.67 1.27
CA THR A 100 -4.40 -3.83 1.76
C THR A 100 -2.91 -3.53 1.80
N VAL A 101 -2.17 -4.32 2.57
CA VAL A 101 -0.75 -4.06 2.84
C VAL A 101 0.07 -5.30 2.51
N LEU A 102 1.17 -5.09 1.82
CA LEU A 102 2.17 -6.11 1.53
C LEU A 102 3.49 -5.64 2.11
N VAL A 103 4.08 -6.43 3.00
CA VAL A 103 5.29 -6.07 3.72
C VAL A 103 6.40 -7.06 3.43
N PHE A 104 7.58 -6.55 3.11
CA PHE A 104 8.81 -7.35 3.01
C PHE A 104 9.72 -6.95 4.16
N TRP A 105 10.00 -7.87 5.07
CA TRP A 105 10.59 -7.54 6.37
C TRP A 105 11.83 -8.39 6.64
N ASP A 106 12.91 -7.74 7.05
CA ASP A 106 14.13 -8.42 7.45
C ASP A 106 14.07 -8.96 8.88
N GLU A 107 12.93 -8.77 9.56
CA GLU A 107 12.64 -9.17 10.94
C GLU A 107 13.43 -8.39 12.00
N HIS A 108 14.16 -7.36 11.59
CA HIS A 108 14.95 -6.52 12.51
C HIS A 108 14.52 -5.06 12.48
N SER A 109 14.05 -4.57 11.35
CA SER A 109 13.75 -3.16 11.16
C SER A 109 12.56 -2.74 12.02
N ARG A 110 12.77 -1.73 12.86
CA ARG A 110 11.74 -1.25 13.78
C ARG A 110 10.64 -0.48 13.08
N GLY A 111 11.01 0.31 12.08
CA GLY A 111 10.03 1.07 11.32
C GLY A 111 9.01 0.16 10.66
N THR A 112 9.48 -0.95 10.08
CA THR A 112 8.60 -1.94 9.48
C THR A 112 7.72 -2.60 10.55
N LYS A 113 8.28 -2.90 11.71
CA LYS A 113 7.52 -3.48 12.81
C LYS A 113 6.39 -2.54 13.26
N HIS A 114 6.69 -1.25 13.36
CA HIS A 114 5.66 -0.26 13.71
C HIS A 114 4.52 -0.25 12.69
N THR A 115 4.87 -0.34 11.42
CA THR A 115 3.85 -0.38 10.35
C THR A 115 2.98 -1.63 10.51
N ILE A 116 3.60 -2.79 10.69
CA ILE A 116 2.87 -4.05 10.88
C ILE A 116 1.92 -3.95 12.07
N ASP A 117 2.41 -3.44 13.18
CA ASP A 117 1.60 -3.34 14.40
C ASP A 117 0.39 -2.42 14.18
N TYR A 118 0.59 -1.32 13.47
CA TYR A 118 -0.51 -0.39 13.22
C TYR A 118 -1.55 -0.99 12.27
N VAL A 119 -1.11 -1.71 11.24
CA VAL A 119 -2.03 -2.40 10.32
C VAL A 119 -2.91 -3.36 11.11
N ASN A 120 -2.29 -4.14 11.99
CA ASN A 120 -3.03 -5.11 12.82
C ASN A 120 -3.98 -4.40 13.77
N GLN A 121 -3.57 -3.27 14.32
CA GLN A 121 -4.40 -2.51 15.25
C GLN A 121 -5.69 -2.02 14.60
N ILE A 122 -5.61 -1.53 13.36
CA ILE A 122 -6.79 -1.01 12.69
C ILE A 122 -7.49 -2.05 11.82
N GLY A 123 -6.95 -3.27 11.72
CA GLY A 123 -7.63 -4.40 11.11
C GLY A 123 -7.61 -4.45 9.60
N LYS A 124 -6.63 -3.84 8.94
CA LYS A 124 -6.53 -3.98 7.49
C LYS A 124 -5.86 -5.29 7.10
N PRO A 125 -6.20 -5.84 5.93
CA PRO A 125 -5.53 -7.05 5.45
C PRO A 125 -4.05 -6.81 5.23
N ILE A 126 -3.23 -7.80 5.62
CA ILE A 126 -1.78 -7.68 5.51
C ILE A 126 -1.18 -9.03 5.17
N GLU A 127 -0.21 -9.01 4.27
CA GLU A 127 0.65 -10.15 4.01
C GLU A 127 2.08 -9.74 4.33
N ILE A 128 2.79 -10.56 5.09
CA ILE A 128 4.16 -10.30 5.52
C ILE A 128 5.06 -11.36 4.93
N ILE A 129 6.07 -10.92 4.18
CA ILE A 129 7.06 -11.81 3.59
C ILE A 129 8.37 -11.57 4.33
N ALA A 130 8.86 -12.59 5.03
CA ALA A 130 10.15 -12.50 5.71
C ALA A 130 11.25 -12.71 4.67
N VAL A 131 12.20 -11.78 4.66
CA VAL A 131 13.30 -11.82 3.71
C VAL A 131 14.61 -11.83 4.50
N ALA A 132 15.36 -12.90 4.37
CA ALA A 132 16.65 -13.04 5.04
C ALA A 132 17.67 -12.08 4.41
N GLN A 133 18.47 -11.44 5.26
CA GLN A 133 19.52 -10.50 4.83
C GLN A 133 20.88 -10.85 5.41
#